data_da62cac399eed7e58e1ecd275db703a2
#
_entry.id   da62cac399eed7e58e1ecd275db703a2
#
_cell.length_a   1.000
_cell.length_b   1.000
_cell.length_c   1.000
_cell.angle_alpha   90.00
_cell.angle_beta   90.00
_cell.angle_gamma   90.00
#
_symmetry.space_group_name_H-M   'P 1'
#
loop_
_entity.id
_entity.type
_entity.pdbx_description
1 polymer ?
#
loop_
_entity_poly.entity_id
_entity_poly.type
_entity_poly.pdbx_seq_one_letter_code
_entity_poly.pdbx_strand_id
1 'polypeptide(L)'
;FKGKDYILVLTDTAAYEMQFVGPPFTFSIRKVGSNNGLLGQHAGVFANGAVFWMGKTGGFYVYDGTVKSLPCLVEDFVFTTDGNNPGINYNSGQLVFGGINELYSEINWFYPSASSSVVDRVVTYNFDENVWTTGTLDRTTWMGSTVYEKPYATDYNASDTPTFPVVSGVSNGGSIYYAHEVGTDQVNTSGT
;
A
#
# COMPACT_ATOMS: atom_id res chain seq x y z
N PHE A 1 -12.96 5.15 0.54
CA PHE A 1 -12.80 4.81 -0.89
C PHE A 1 -14.10 5.05 -1.62
N LYS A 2 -14.03 5.64 -2.81
CA LYS A 2 -15.20 5.92 -3.65
C LYS A 2 -15.33 4.82 -4.70
N GLY A 3 -16.41 4.06 -4.65
CA GLY A 3 -16.86 3.18 -5.73
C GLY A 3 -17.78 3.91 -6.71
N LYS A 4 -18.41 3.17 -7.62
CA LYS A 4 -19.33 3.74 -8.63
C LYS A 4 -20.56 4.38 -7.98
N ASP A 5 -21.22 3.65 -7.08
CA ASP A 5 -22.49 4.06 -6.49
C ASP A 5 -22.47 4.04 -4.94
N TYR A 6 -21.28 3.92 -4.34
CA TYR A 6 -21.07 3.84 -2.89
C TYR A 6 -19.78 4.52 -2.47
N ILE A 7 -19.69 4.81 -1.17
CA ILE A 7 -18.45 5.15 -0.49
C ILE A 7 -18.18 4.06 0.55
N LEU A 8 -17.03 3.41 0.46
CA LEU A 8 -16.56 2.47 1.49
C LEU A 8 -15.78 3.25 2.55
N VAL A 9 -16.24 3.17 3.79
CA VAL A 9 -15.61 3.77 4.96
C VAL A 9 -14.98 2.65 5.78
N LEU A 10 -13.67 2.63 5.85
CA LEU A 10 -12.90 1.70 6.66
C LEU A 10 -12.51 2.38 7.98
N THR A 11 -12.77 1.69 9.07
CA THR A 11 -12.33 2.09 10.40
C THR A 11 -11.24 1.14 10.89
N ASP A 12 -10.76 1.33 12.09
CA ASP A 12 -9.78 0.43 12.72
C ASP A 12 -10.36 -0.94 13.13
N THR A 13 -11.69 -1.13 13.05
CA THR A 13 -12.36 -2.37 13.48
C THR A 13 -13.36 -2.93 12.48
N ALA A 14 -13.84 -2.10 11.54
CA ALA A 14 -14.99 -2.48 10.71
C ALA A 14 -15.00 -1.73 9.38
N ALA A 15 -15.76 -2.26 8.43
CA ALA A 15 -16.07 -1.65 7.17
C ALA A 15 -17.55 -1.25 7.09
N TYR A 16 -17.82 -0.07 6.55
CA TYR A 16 -19.16 0.47 6.33
C TYR A 16 -19.30 0.92 4.88
N GLU A 17 -20.47 0.67 4.34
CA GLU A 17 -20.85 1.19 3.03
C GLU A 17 -21.84 2.33 3.22
N MET A 18 -21.60 3.45 2.54
CA MET A 18 -22.49 4.58 2.47
C MET A 18 -22.98 4.75 1.05
N GLN A 19 -24.30 4.76 0.86
CA GLN A 19 -24.94 4.95 -0.42
C GLN A 19 -25.90 6.15 -0.39
N PHE A 20 -26.01 6.86 -1.51
CA PHE A 20 -27.05 7.86 -1.71
C PHE A 20 -28.37 7.16 -2.03
N VAL A 21 -29.40 7.43 -1.21
CA VAL A 21 -30.73 6.80 -1.33
C VAL A 21 -31.83 7.80 -1.66
N GLY A 22 -31.50 9.09 -1.72
CA GLY A 22 -32.46 10.16 -2.00
C GLY A 22 -33.35 10.54 -0.80
N PRO A 23 -34.22 11.55 -0.98
CA PRO A 23 -35.13 12.00 0.05
C PRO A 23 -36.07 10.87 0.54
N PRO A 24 -36.44 10.86 1.85
CA PRO A 24 -36.07 11.82 2.91
C PRO A 24 -34.70 11.53 3.56
N PHE A 25 -34.09 10.41 3.29
CA PHE A 25 -32.87 9.95 3.98
C PHE A 25 -31.64 10.13 3.11
N THR A 26 -31.33 11.12 2.53
CA THR A 26 -30.16 11.44 1.69
C THR A 26 -29.10 10.32 1.54
N PHE A 27 -28.61 9.77 2.67
CA PHE A 27 -27.66 8.67 2.68
C PHE A 27 -28.13 7.53 3.59
N SER A 28 -27.80 6.30 3.18
CA SER A 28 -27.87 5.10 4.00
C SER A 28 -26.46 4.63 4.34
N ILE A 29 -26.24 4.26 5.60
CA ILE A 29 -24.96 3.69 6.05
C ILE A 29 -25.26 2.32 6.61
N ARG A 30 -24.57 1.30 6.08
CA ARG A 30 -24.66 -0.08 6.58
C ARG A 30 -23.28 -0.63 6.92
N LYS A 31 -23.19 -1.41 7.98
CA LYS A 31 -21.98 -2.16 8.31
C LYS A 31 -21.88 -3.36 7.36
N VAL A 32 -20.76 -3.48 6.65
CA VAL A 32 -20.52 -4.55 5.66
C VAL A 32 -19.46 -5.55 6.11
N GLY A 33 -18.69 -5.21 7.17
CA GLY A 33 -17.68 -6.10 7.72
C GLY A 33 -17.36 -5.80 9.18
N SER A 34 -16.92 -6.83 9.92
CA SER A 34 -16.49 -6.74 11.32
C SER A 34 -15.15 -7.46 11.48
N ASN A 35 -14.28 -6.96 12.36
CA ASN A 35 -12.93 -7.49 12.61
C ASN A 35 -12.01 -7.46 11.37
N ASN A 36 -12.30 -6.58 10.44
CA ASN A 36 -11.58 -6.37 9.20
C ASN A 36 -11.15 -4.91 9.06
N GLY A 37 -10.83 -4.28 10.18
CA GLY A 37 -10.38 -2.89 10.23
C GLY A 37 -9.09 -2.66 9.46
N LEU A 38 -8.91 -1.43 9.02
CA LEU A 38 -7.74 -0.97 8.28
C LEU A 38 -6.54 -0.81 9.23
N LEU A 39 -5.36 -1.29 8.83
CA LEU A 39 -4.15 -1.22 9.65
C LEU A 39 -3.64 0.21 9.81
N GLY A 40 -3.59 0.95 8.73
CA GLY A 40 -3.16 2.35 8.68
C GLY A 40 -4.00 3.14 7.69
N GLN A 41 -4.04 4.45 7.83
CA GLN A 41 -4.90 5.33 7.02
C GLN A 41 -4.73 5.13 5.51
N HIS A 42 -3.54 4.77 5.07
CA HIS A 42 -3.18 4.60 3.67
C HIS A 42 -3.00 3.13 3.24
N ALA A 43 -3.31 2.16 4.14
CA ALA A 43 -3.13 0.73 3.89
C ALA A 43 -4.20 0.11 2.97
N GLY A 44 -5.00 0.91 2.28
CA GLY A 44 -6.01 0.48 1.33
C GLY A 44 -5.76 1.00 -0.07
N VAL A 45 -6.18 0.23 -1.07
CA VAL A 45 -6.04 0.53 -2.50
C VAL A 45 -7.35 0.23 -3.22
N PHE A 46 -7.75 1.10 -4.14
CA PHE A 46 -8.82 0.83 -5.09
C PHE A 46 -8.21 0.35 -6.40
N ALA A 47 -8.54 -0.87 -6.80
CA ALA A 47 -8.04 -1.49 -8.02
C ALA A 47 -9.11 -2.38 -8.64
N ASN A 48 -9.18 -2.42 -9.96
CA ASN A 48 -10.08 -3.31 -10.72
C ASN A 48 -11.55 -3.32 -10.22
N GLY A 49 -12.06 -2.15 -9.83
CA GLY A 49 -13.44 -2.01 -9.35
C GLY A 49 -13.69 -2.45 -7.90
N ALA A 50 -12.67 -2.93 -7.19
CA ALA A 50 -12.73 -3.37 -5.80
C ALA A 50 -11.79 -2.55 -4.90
N VAL A 51 -12.04 -2.59 -3.60
CA VAL A 51 -11.13 -2.02 -2.59
C VAL A 51 -10.40 -3.16 -1.89
N PHE A 52 -9.09 -3.08 -1.87
CA PHE A 52 -8.21 -4.02 -1.18
C PHE A 52 -7.54 -3.33 -0.01
N TRP A 53 -7.33 -4.02 1.11
CA TRP A 53 -6.62 -3.41 2.25
C TRP A 53 -5.92 -4.44 3.13
N MET A 54 -4.88 -3.96 3.82
CA MET A 54 -4.18 -4.69 4.86
C MET A 54 -4.91 -4.49 6.19
N GLY A 55 -5.25 -5.58 6.86
CA GLY A 55 -6.02 -5.57 8.09
C GLY A 55 -5.20 -5.28 9.34
N LYS A 56 -5.83 -4.61 10.31
CA LYS A 56 -5.19 -4.24 11.58
C LYS A 56 -4.81 -5.44 12.46
N THR A 57 -5.57 -6.51 12.36
CA THR A 57 -5.34 -7.75 13.14
C THR A 57 -4.58 -8.81 12.35
N GLY A 58 -4.01 -8.45 11.23
CA GLY A 58 -3.42 -9.34 10.23
C GLY A 58 -4.39 -9.66 9.10
N GLY A 59 -3.84 -10.24 8.02
CA GLY A 59 -4.57 -10.64 6.84
C GLY A 59 -4.87 -9.49 5.87
N PHE A 60 -5.34 -9.89 4.71
CA PHE A 60 -5.75 -8.99 3.64
C PHE A 60 -7.23 -9.17 3.35
N TYR A 61 -7.87 -8.10 2.92
CA TYR A 61 -9.30 -8.08 2.65
C TYR A 61 -9.58 -7.42 1.30
N VAL A 62 -10.71 -7.81 0.72
CA VAL A 62 -11.24 -7.18 -0.51
C VAL A 62 -12.73 -6.89 -0.34
N TYR A 63 -13.16 -5.79 -0.93
CA TYR A 63 -14.57 -5.41 -1.05
C TYR A 63 -14.92 -5.19 -2.52
N ASP A 64 -15.80 -6.05 -3.02
CA ASP A 64 -16.38 -6.04 -4.37
C ASP A 64 -17.92 -5.95 -4.35
N GLY A 65 -18.49 -5.42 -3.26
CA GLY A 65 -19.92 -5.45 -2.91
C GLY A 65 -20.14 -6.26 -1.63
N THR A 66 -19.19 -7.13 -1.27
CA THR A 66 -19.13 -7.84 0.01
C THR A 66 -17.70 -7.87 0.51
N VAL A 67 -17.51 -7.82 1.84
CA VAL A 67 -16.17 -7.97 2.42
C VAL A 67 -15.80 -9.45 2.46
N LYS A 68 -14.65 -9.76 1.90
CA LYS A 68 -14.06 -11.11 1.88
C LYS A 68 -12.63 -11.05 2.40
N SER A 69 -12.19 -12.11 3.08
CA SER A 69 -10.77 -12.33 3.32
C SER A 69 -10.10 -12.67 1.99
N LEU A 70 -8.96 -12.08 1.74
CA LEU A 70 -8.13 -12.36 0.57
C LEU A 70 -7.04 -13.35 1.00
N PRO A 71 -7.10 -14.62 0.57
CA PRO A 71 -6.12 -15.61 0.96
C PRO A 71 -4.71 -15.18 0.54
N CYS A 72 -3.77 -15.23 1.48
CA CYS A 72 -2.39 -14.82 1.25
C CYS A 72 -1.44 -15.96 1.65
N LEU A 73 -0.69 -16.48 0.69
CA LEU A 73 0.27 -17.57 0.93
C LEU A 73 1.50 -17.14 1.72
N VAL A 74 1.76 -15.83 1.79
CA VAL A 74 2.87 -15.23 2.52
C VAL A 74 2.41 -14.48 3.78
N GLU A 75 1.22 -14.80 4.28
CA GLU A 75 0.60 -14.11 5.42
C GLU A 75 1.48 -14.19 6.67
N ASP A 76 2.00 -15.37 6.99
CA ASP A 76 2.89 -15.56 8.14
C ASP A 76 4.18 -14.74 8.01
N PHE A 77 4.75 -14.64 6.82
CA PHE A 77 5.94 -13.82 6.57
C PHE A 77 5.69 -12.34 6.86
N VAL A 78 4.50 -11.85 6.56
CA VAL A 78 4.12 -10.44 6.74
C VAL A 78 3.71 -10.14 8.19
N PHE A 79 2.89 -10.99 8.80
CA PHE A 79 2.22 -10.66 10.07
C PHE A 79 2.79 -11.37 11.30
N THR A 80 3.59 -12.44 11.13
CA THR A 80 4.20 -13.16 12.24
C THR A 80 5.67 -12.77 12.38
N THR A 81 6.09 -12.44 13.60
CA THR A 81 7.49 -12.17 13.91
C THR A 81 8.06 -13.36 14.67
N ASP A 82 8.98 -14.07 14.04
CA ASP A 82 9.72 -15.17 14.64
C ASP A 82 11.13 -15.28 14.03
N GLY A 83 11.84 -16.39 14.31
CA GLY A 83 13.21 -16.59 13.78
C GLY A 83 13.28 -16.72 12.24
N ASN A 84 12.17 -16.96 11.55
CA ASN A 84 12.08 -17.18 10.11
C ASN A 84 11.35 -16.03 9.40
N ASN A 85 10.46 -15.34 10.11
CA ASN A 85 9.59 -14.32 9.55
C ASN A 85 9.93 -12.94 10.14
N PRO A 86 10.14 -11.93 9.29
CA PRO A 86 10.44 -10.56 9.75
C PRO A 86 9.24 -9.89 10.43
N GLY A 87 8.03 -10.27 10.05
CA GLY A 87 6.79 -9.70 10.55
C GLY A 87 6.65 -8.21 10.27
N ILE A 88 5.59 -7.63 10.81
CA ILE A 88 5.28 -6.19 10.68
C ILE A 88 5.41 -5.49 12.02
N ASN A 89 5.89 -4.25 12.01
CA ASN A 89 5.87 -3.38 13.18
C ASN A 89 4.49 -2.73 13.35
N TYR A 90 3.62 -3.33 14.15
CA TYR A 90 2.27 -2.80 14.42
C TYR A 90 2.28 -1.43 15.11
N ASN A 91 3.35 -1.09 15.85
CA ASN A 91 3.47 0.24 16.47
C ASN A 91 3.69 1.34 15.44
N SER A 92 4.18 0.98 14.26
CA SER A 92 4.38 1.89 13.12
C SER A 92 3.36 1.65 12.00
N GLY A 93 2.22 1.03 12.30
CA GLY A 93 1.17 0.70 11.32
C GLY A 93 0.63 1.89 10.53
N GLN A 94 0.73 3.12 11.08
CA GLN A 94 0.37 4.35 10.39
C GLN A 94 1.27 4.66 9.18
N LEU A 95 2.46 4.05 9.09
CA LEU A 95 3.37 4.21 7.96
C LEU A 95 3.04 3.26 6.81
N VAL A 96 2.18 2.27 7.07
CA VAL A 96 1.76 1.33 6.03
C VAL A 96 0.90 2.03 4.99
N PHE A 97 1.28 1.87 3.75
CA PHE A 97 0.49 2.39 2.63
C PHE A 97 0.47 1.41 1.46
N GLY A 98 -0.59 1.51 0.67
CA GLY A 98 -0.77 0.73 -0.54
C GLY A 98 -0.60 1.55 -1.80
N GLY A 99 -0.11 0.93 -2.85
CA GLY A 99 0.01 1.51 -4.17
C GLY A 99 -0.38 0.49 -5.25
N ILE A 100 -0.88 0.97 -6.36
CA ILE A 100 -1.21 0.13 -7.52
C ILE A 100 -0.15 0.29 -8.60
N ASN A 101 0.19 -0.82 -9.25
CA ASN A 101 0.91 -0.86 -10.51
C ASN A 101 -0.02 -1.42 -11.58
N GLU A 102 -0.73 -0.53 -12.27
CA GLU A 102 -1.73 -0.91 -13.26
C GLU A 102 -1.12 -1.66 -14.44
N LEU A 103 0.16 -1.41 -14.74
CA LEU A 103 0.85 -2.03 -15.88
C LEU A 103 0.95 -3.56 -15.73
N TYR A 104 1.08 -4.03 -14.49
CA TYR A 104 1.26 -5.46 -14.17
C TYR A 104 0.12 -6.03 -13.32
N SER A 105 -0.98 -5.30 -13.15
CA SER A 105 -2.12 -5.72 -12.32
C SER A 105 -1.74 -6.06 -10.89
N GLU A 106 -0.86 -5.24 -10.30
CA GLU A 106 -0.29 -5.46 -8.98
C GLU A 106 -0.75 -4.42 -7.97
N ILE A 107 -0.96 -4.89 -6.75
CA ILE A 107 -1.14 -4.05 -5.56
C ILE A 107 0.07 -4.28 -4.65
N ASN A 108 0.76 -3.20 -4.32
CA ASN A 108 1.90 -3.19 -3.43
C ASN A 108 1.49 -2.60 -2.08
N TRP A 109 1.77 -3.31 -0.97
CA TRP A 109 1.71 -2.73 0.38
C TRP A 109 3.13 -2.61 0.92
N PHE A 110 3.49 -1.38 1.22
CA PHE A 110 4.76 -1.02 1.82
C PHE A 110 4.60 -0.92 3.32
N TYR A 111 5.48 -1.56 4.08
CA TYR A 111 5.35 -1.65 5.53
C TYR A 111 6.71 -1.71 6.23
N PRO A 112 6.80 -1.26 7.48
CA PRO A 112 7.98 -1.46 8.31
C PRO A 112 8.02 -2.89 8.85
N SER A 113 9.17 -3.58 8.75
CA SER A 113 9.38 -4.85 9.43
C SER A 113 9.37 -4.67 10.96
N ALA A 114 9.20 -5.74 11.71
CA ALA A 114 9.07 -5.68 13.17
C ALA A 114 10.26 -5.00 13.87
N SER A 115 11.46 -5.09 13.27
CA SER A 115 12.67 -4.46 13.77
C SER A 115 12.91 -3.03 13.25
N SER A 116 12.06 -2.52 12.38
CA SER A 116 12.21 -1.22 11.72
C SER A 116 11.17 -0.21 12.19
N SER A 117 11.56 1.05 12.25
CA SER A 117 10.67 2.20 12.45
C SER A 117 10.40 2.98 11.15
N VAL A 118 10.96 2.52 10.03
CA VAL A 118 10.76 3.07 8.69
C VAL A 118 10.30 1.96 7.76
N VAL A 119 9.66 2.31 6.67
CA VAL A 119 9.24 1.33 5.65
C VAL A 119 10.47 0.72 5.00
N ASP A 120 10.56 -0.61 5.03
CA ASP A 120 11.70 -1.38 4.52
C ASP A 120 11.26 -2.66 3.77
N ARG A 121 9.97 -2.93 3.70
CA ARG A 121 9.39 -4.14 3.12
C ARG A 121 8.25 -3.81 2.19
N VAL A 122 8.04 -4.71 1.24
CA VAL A 122 6.88 -4.71 0.35
C VAL A 122 6.29 -6.11 0.28
N VAL A 123 4.97 -6.17 0.23
CA VAL A 123 4.23 -7.35 -0.19
C VAL A 123 3.37 -6.97 -1.37
N THR A 124 3.44 -7.77 -2.42
CA THR A 124 2.77 -7.52 -3.70
C THR A 124 1.75 -8.61 -3.98
N TYR A 125 0.57 -8.22 -4.39
CA TYR A 125 -0.49 -9.10 -4.87
C TYR A 125 -0.79 -8.79 -6.33
N ASN A 126 -0.56 -9.77 -7.21
CA ASN A 126 -1.03 -9.71 -8.59
C ASN A 126 -2.48 -10.23 -8.61
N PHE A 127 -3.43 -9.33 -8.94
CA PHE A 127 -4.85 -9.66 -8.88
C PHE A 127 -5.37 -10.38 -10.14
N ASP A 128 -4.61 -10.41 -11.23
CA ASP A 128 -4.96 -11.19 -12.43
C ASP A 128 -4.49 -12.64 -12.29
N GLU A 129 -3.28 -12.85 -11.79
CA GLU A 129 -2.67 -14.16 -11.62
C GLU A 129 -2.98 -14.80 -10.25
N ASN A 130 -3.47 -14.02 -9.30
CA ASN A 130 -3.70 -14.42 -7.92
C ASN A 130 -2.43 -14.95 -7.23
N VAL A 131 -1.32 -14.23 -7.43
CA VAL A 131 0.01 -14.58 -6.89
C VAL A 131 0.48 -13.51 -5.91
N TRP A 132 1.17 -13.97 -4.86
CA TRP A 132 1.77 -13.13 -3.84
C TRP A 132 3.30 -13.19 -3.91
N THR A 133 3.93 -12.04 -3.76
CA THR A 133 5.38 -11.93 -3.61
C THR A 133 5.74 -10.99 -2.46
N THR A 134 6.93 -11.15 -1.92
CA THR A 134 7.48 -10.28 -0.87
C THR A 134 8.87 -9.81 -1.24
N GLY A 135 9.25 -8.64 -0.76
CA GLY A 135 10.56 -8.08 -1.01
C GLY A 135 11.03 -7.10 0.05
N THR A 136 12.29 -6.75 -0.04
CA THR A 136 12.86 -5.62 0.69
C THR A 136 12.88 -4.43 -0.25
N LEU A 137 12.11 -3.39 0.09
CA LEU A 137 11.98 -2.20 -0.74
C LEU A 137 11.56 -1.02 0.12
N ASP A 138 12.42 -0.04 0.21
CA ASP A 138 12.21 1.18 1.00
C ASP A 138 11.50 2.20 0.13
N ARG A 139 10.26 2.49 0.45
CA ARG A 139 9.50 3.54 -0.26
C ARG A 139 8.68 4.32 0.74
N THR A 140 8.60 5.61 0.54
CA THR A 140 7.80 6.54 1.37
C THR A 140 6.56 7.02 0.65
N THR A 141 6.55 6.98 -0.66
CA THR A 141 5.39 7.30 -1.51
C THR A 141 5.38 6.41 -2.74
N TRP A 142 4.21 6.29 -3.36
CA TRP A 142 4.03 5.58 -4.60
C TRP A 142 3.01 6.31 -5.48
N MET A 143 3.33 6.43 -6.76
CA MET A 143 2.42 6.92 -7.78
C MET A 143 2.38 5.92 -8.93
N GLY A 144 1.21 5.36 -9.19
CA GLY A 144 0.99 4.40 -10.27
C GLY A 144 1.21 5.00 -11.67
N SER A 145 1.18 4.15 -12.66
CA SER A 145 1.50 4.48 -14.07
C SER A 145 0.42 5.26 -14.82
N THR A 146 -0.66 5.70 -14.15
CA THR A 146 -1.77 6.42 -14.80
C THR A 146 -1.40 7.75 -15.45
N VAL A 147 -0.39 8.43 -14.92
CA VAL A 147 0.07 9.75 -15.43
C VAL A 147 1.36 9.61 -16.22
N TYR A 148 2.22 8.73 -15.79
CA TYR A 148 3.50 8.44 -16.42
C TYR A 148 3.51 7.03 -16.95
N GLU A 149 4.35 6.75 -17.94
CA GLU A 149 4.49 5.42 -18.52
C GLU A 149 4.95 4.37 -17.50
N LYS A 150 5.66 4.79 -16.48
CA LYS A 150 6.18 3.94 -15.39
C LYS A 150 5.73 4.46 -14.03
N PRO A 151 5.56 3.60 -13.03
CA PRO A 151 5.34 4.03 -11.66
C PRO A 151 6.53 4.82 -11.11
N TYR A 152 6.26 5.82 -10.28
CA TYR A 152 7.27 6.59 -9.58
C TYR A 152 7.10 6.42 -8.07
N ALA A 153 8.21 6.33 -7.38
CA ALA A 153 8.24 6.28 -5.93
C ALA A 153 9.33 7.17 -5.36
N THR A 154 9.24 7.47 -4.08
CA THR A 154 10.30 8.16 -3.35
C THR A 154 10.77 7.32 -2.19
N ASP A 155 12.03 7.48 -1.84
CA ASP A 155 12.60 7.03 -0.59
C ASP A 155 13.18 8.21 0.17
N TYR A 156 13.20 8.13 1.50
CA TYR A 156 13.89 9.06 2.37
C TYR A 156 15.01 8.33 3.09
N ASN A 157 16.22 8.56 2.64
CA ASN A 157 17.42 8.11 3.34
C ASN A 157 18.22 9.32 3.82
N ALA A 158 18.29 9.47 5.13
CA ALA A 158 19.04 10.60 5.74
C ALA A 158 20.54 10.56 5.44
N SER A 159 21.06 9.43 5.02
CA SER A 159 22.48 9.20 4.71
C SER A 159 22.80 9.38 3.23
N ASP A 160 21.81 9.37 2.36
CA ASP A 160 22.04 9.44 0.93
C ASP A 160 22.16 10.89 0.46
N THR A 161 23.22 11.14 -0.26
CA THR A 161 23.37 12.38 -1.02
C THR A 161 22.51 12.21 -2.28
N PRO A 162 21.48 13.05 -2.51
CA PRO A 162 20.64 12.90 -3.68
C PRO A 162 21.49 13.04 -4.96
N THR A 163 21.47 12.01 -5.77
CA THR A 163 22.24 11.95 -7.02
C THR A 163 21.48 12.51 -8.21
N PHE A 164 20.17 12.90 -8.07
CA PHE A 164 19.39 13.45 -9.20
C PHE A 164 18.19 14.29 -8.79
N PRO A 165 17.89 15.33 -9.61
CA PRO A 165 18.80 16.42 -9.90
C PRO A 165 19.00 17.23 -8.65
N VAL A 166 20.23 17.54 -8.35
CA VAL A 166 20.57 18.50 -7.29
C VAL A 166 20.02 19.85 -7.71
N VAL A 167 18.87 20.22 -7.20
CA VAL A 167 18.49 21.64 -7.19
C VAL A 167 19.42 22.29 -6.17
N SER A 168 20.37 23.07 -6.69
CA SER A 168 21.34 23.78 -5.88
C SER A 168 20.64 24.54 -4.75
N GLY A 169 20.93 24.17 -3.49
CA GLY A 169 20.41 24.84 -2.31
C GLY A 169 19.62 23.97 -1.33
N VAL A 170 19.39 22.68 -1.61
CA VAL A 170 18.78 21.75 -0.66
C VAL A 170 19.88 20.99 0.07
N SER A 171 20.10 21.35 1.32
CA SER A 171 21.04 20.67 2.19
C SER A 171 20.39 19.44 2.84
N ASN A 172 21.08 18.29 2.72
CA ASN A 172 20.98 17.10 3.57
C ASN A 172 19.57 16.56 3.90
N GLY A 173 19.23 15.45 3.33
CA GLY A 173 17.98 14.73 3.52
C GLY A 173 17.03 14.93 2.34
N GLY A 174 17.48 14.62 1.14
CA GLY A 174 16.64 14.65 -0.05
C GLY A 174 15.86 13.36 -0.21
N SER A 175 14.61 13.49 -0.67
CA SER A 175 13.90 12.33 -1.19
C SER A 175 14.55 11.91 -2.49
N ILE A 176 14.80 10.62 -2.64
CA ILE A 176 15.27 10.01 -3.87
C ILE A 176 14.05 9.56 -4.66
N TYR A 177 14.02 9.85 -5.96
CA TYR A 177 12.94 9.46 -6.84
C TYR A 177 13.36 8.24 -7.65
N TYR A 178 12.49 7.24 -7.68
CA TYR A 178 12.67 6.03 -8.45
C TYR A 178 11.60 5.95 -9.55
N ALA A 179 12.03 5.72 -10.78
CA ALA A 179 11.16 5.26 -11.85
C ALA A 179 11.22 3.74 -11.87
N HIS A 180 10.14 3.09 -11.48
CA HIS A 180 10.05 1.64 -11.46
C HIS A 180 9.99 1.09 -12.87
N GLU A 181 10.37 -0.17 -13.05
CA GLU A 181 10.34 -0.88 -14.35
C GLU A 181 11.29 -0.29 -15.43
N VAL A 182 12.30 0.43 -15.03
CA VAL A 182 13.33 0.95 -15.91
C VAL A 182 14.64 0.18 -15.70
N GLY A 183 14.65 -1.12 -16.02
CA GLY A 183 15.83 -1.96 -15.94
C GLY A 183 16.09 -2.54 -14.56
N THR A 184 16.75 -1.84 -13.68
CA THR A 184 16.94 -2.22 -12.27
C THR A 184 16.39 -1.12 -11.40
N ASP A 185 15.74 -1.49 -10.30
CA ASP A 185 15.29 -0.57 -9.25
C ASP A 185 16.47 0.10 -8.51
N GLN A 186 17.53 0.34 -9.20
CA GLN A 186 18.71 0.97 -8.64
C GLN A 186 18.69 2.45 -9.02
N VAL A 187 18.98 3.27 -8.03
CA VAL A 187 19.41 4.64 -8.28
C VAL A 187 20.55 4.55 -9.28
N ASN A 188 20.38 5.13 -10.45
CA ASN A 188 21.47 5.25 -11.37
C ASN A 188 22.46 6.27 -10.80
N THR A 189 23.38 5.80 -9.97
CA THR A 189 24.43 6.60 -9.34
C THR A 189 25.57 6.93 -10.29
N SER A 190 25.60 6.28 -11.45
CA SER A 190 26.55 6.61 -12.51
C SER A 190 25.86 7.53 -13.51
N GLY A 191 26.09 8.83 -13.35
CA GLY A 191 25.76 9.81 -14.36
C GLY A 191 26.53 9.50 -15.65
N THR A 192 25.89 8.83 -16.57
CA THR A 192 26.20 8.78 -18.01
C THR A 192 24.91 8.80 -18.77
#